data_8a8df56dde4b8b70e568e3165abf55b4
#
_entry.id   8a8df56dde4b8b70e568e3165abf55b4
#
_cell.length_a   1.000
_cell.length_b   1.000
_cell.length_c   1.000
_cell.angle_alpha   90.00
_cell.angle_beta   90.00
_cell.angle_gamma   90.00
#
_symmetry.space_group_name_H-M   'P 1'
#
loop_
_entity.id
_entity.type
_entity.pdbx_description
1 polymer ?
#
loop_
_entity_poly.entity_id
_entity_poly.type
_entity_poly.pdbx_seq_one_letter_code
_entity_poly.pdbx_strand_id
1 'polypeptide(L)'
;HKKDLHPRLLKKWEAQGCKREGNWQEVFGADIYTDEIFMAWNYAKYVGKLAQSARSIYNVPLYVNAAMNSRGRKPGEYPSAGPLAHLIDIWHCGAPDIDILAPDLYDNDFTNWVSQYHLHNNPLFIPEIRLTDNNGVRAFYVFGEHDAIGFSPFSIEDSPESADAPLVQSYGKLKELMPLLTGYQGKGVMKGLLFDQENK
;
A
#
# COMPACT_ATOMS: atom_id res chain seq x y z
N HIS A 1 7.23 -24.49 12.67
CA HIS A 1 7.86 -24.26 13.99
C HIS A 1 7.42 -22.92 14.57
N LYS A 2 7.47 -22.78 15.91
CA LYS A 2 7.10 -21.53 16.61
C LYS A 2 7.87 -20.30 16.07
N LYS A 3 9.11 -20.50 15.63
CA LYS A 3 9.99 -19.45 15.06
C LYS A 3 9.59 -19.00 13.66
N ASP A 4 8.75 -19.77 12.98
CA ASP A 4 8.39 -19.53 11.58
C ASP A 4 6.99 -18.90 11.45
N LEU A 5 6.28 -18.70 12.58
CA LEU A 5 4.98 -18.06 12.59
C LEU A 5 5.11 -16.55 12.65
N HIS A 6 4.35 -15.87 11.80
CA HIS A 6 4.17 -14.43 11.89
C HIS A 6 3.72 -14.01 13.30
N PRO A 7 4.22 -12.91 13.91
CA PRO A 7 3.93 -12.54 15.30
C PRO A 7 2.44 -12.50 15.66
N ARG A 8 1.59 -12.02 14.75
CA ARG A 8 0.12 -12.02 14.97
C ARG A 8 -0.48 -13.42 15.00
N LEU A 9 -0.02 -14.31 14.12
CA LEU A 9 -0.44 -15.71 14.13
C LEU A 9 0.10 -16.45 15.35
N LEU A 10 1.33 -16.15 15.77
CA LEU A 10 1.89 -16.70 17.00
C LEU A 10 1.03 -16.34 18.21
N LYS A 11 0.65 -15.07 18.36
CA LYS A 11 -0.23 -14.61 19.44
C LYS A 11 -1.60 -15.29 19.42
N LYS A 12 -2.21 -15.45 18.23
CA LYS A 12 -3.47 -16.19 18.09
C LYS A 12 -3.32 -17.66 18.45
N TRP A 13 -2.27 -18.31 18.00
CA TRP A 13 -1.97 -19.70 18.32
C TRP A 13 -1.77 -19.93 19.82
N GLU A 14 -1.02 -19.06 20.48
CA GLU A 14 -0.83 -19.11 21.95
C GLU A 14 -2.16 -18.95 22.70
N ALA A 15 -3.03 -18.06 22.26
CA ALA A 15 -4.36 -17.86 22.82
C ALA A 15 -5.27 -19.10 22.68
N GLN A 16 -5.02 -19.97 21.68
CA GLN A 16 -5.72 -21.24 21.47
C GLN A 16 -5.02 -22.44 22.13
N GLY A 17 -4.10 -22.20 23.08
CA GLY A 17 -3.40 -23.26 23.80
C GLY A 17 -2.36 -24.02 22.97
N CYS A 18 -1.82 -23.40 21.94
CA CYS A 18 -0.77 -23.96 21.08
C CYS A 18 -1.15 -25.29 20.41
N LYS A 19 -2.38 -25.42 19.96
CA LYS A 19 -2.85 -26.61 19.23
C LYS A 19 -1.95 -26.90 18.02
N ARG A 20 -1.60 -28.17 17.84
CA ARG A 20 -0.70 -28.62 16.76
C ARG A 20 -1.43 -29.18 15.55
N GLU A 21 -2.68 -29.54 15.72
CA GLU A 21 -3.52 -30.16 14.69
C GLU A 21 -4.92 -29.53 14.73
N GLY A 22 -5.58 -29.51 13.59
CA GLY A 22 -6.89 -28.93 13.40
C GLY A 22 -6.97 -28.06 12.14
N ASN A 23 -8.15 -27.59 11.83
CA ASN A 23 -8.34 -26.59 10.80
C ASN A 23 -7.81 -25.20 11.27
N TRP A 24 -7.77 -24.25 10.37
CA TRP A 24 -7.20 -22.91 10.63
C TRP A 24 -7.88 -22.20 11.82
N GLN A 25 -9.21 -22.28 11.92
CA GLN A 25 -9.96 -21.65 13.00
C GLN A 25 -9.75 -22.33 14.34
N GLU A 26 -9.62 -23.66 14.36
CA GLU A 26 -9.31 -24.42 15.57
C GLU A 26 -7.92 -24.10 16.12
N VAL A 27 -6.98 -23.79 15.25
CA VAL A 27 -5.57 -23.52 15.61
C VAL A 27 -5.36 -22.05 15.97
N PHE A 28 -6.01 -21.12 15.27
CA PHE A 28 -5.76 -19.67 15.41
C PHE A 28 -6.95 -18.86 15.95
N GLY A 29 -8.06 -19.53 16.24
CA GLY A 29 -9.29 -18.91 16.72
C GLY A 29 -10.27 -18.58 15.60
N ALA A 30 -11.56 -18.79 15.88
CA ALA A 30 -12.64 -18.55 14.94
C ALA A 30 -13.13 -17.10 15.05
N ASP A 31 -12.57 -16.22 14.24
CA ASP A 31 -13.07 -14.86 14.05
C ASP A 31 -12.81 -14.38 12.62
N ILE A 32 -13.55 -13.36 12.19
CA ILE A 32 -13.51 -12.84 10.81
C ILE A 32 -12.14 -12.27 10.44
N TYR A 33 -11.37 -11.76 11.39
CA TYR A 33 -10.01 -11.25 11.16
C TYR A 33 -9.00 -12.40 11.00
N THR A 34 -9.24 -13.53 11.65
CA THR A 34 -8.46 -14.76 11.42
C THR A 34 -8.68 -15.27 10.00
N ASP A 35 -9.92 -15.25 9.54
CA ASP A 35 -10.28 -15.65 8.17
C ASP A 35 -9.66 -14.70 7.14
N GLU A 36 -9.65 -13.39 7.41
CA GLU A 36 -8.99 -12.41 6.55
C GLU A 36 -7.46 -12.64 6.47
N ILE A 37 -6.80 -12.92 7.60
CA ILE A 37 -5.36 -13.24 7.62
C ILE A 37 -5.09 -14.53 6.83
N PHE A 38 -5.95 -15.54 6.96
CA PHE A 38 -5.85 -16.78 6.18
C PHE A 38 -5.92 -16.50 4.67
N MET A 39 -6.89 -15.69 4.26
CA MET A 39 -7.06 -15.31 2.87
C MET A 39 -5.85 -14.50 2.37
N ALA A 40 -5.43 -13.48 3.11
CA ALA A 40 -4.28 -12.64 2.77
C ALA A 40 -3.00 -13.46 2.62
N TRP A 41 -2.73 -14.40 3.54
CA TRP A 41 -1.60 -15.30 3.48
C TRP A 41 -1.60 -16.16 2.21
N ASN A 42 -2.75 -16.74 1.87
CA ASN A 42 -2.85 -17.61 0.69
C ASN A 42 -2.73 -16.82 -0.62
N TYR A 43 -3.34 -15.63 -0.70
CA TYR A 43 -3.15 -14.74 -1.85
C TYR A 43 -1.69 -14.30 -1.97
N ALA A 44 -1.07 -13.85 -0.88
CA ALA A 44 0.33 -13.47 -0.89
C ALA A 44 1.23 -14.63 -1.37
N LYS A 45 1.02 -15.84 -0.85
CA LYS A 45 1.77 -17.05 -1.28
C LYS A 45 1.60 -17.34 -2.77
N TYR A 46 0.38 -17.20 -3.29
CA TYR A 46 0.10 -17.42 -4.70
C TYR A 46 0.77 -16.35 -5.58
N VAL A 47 0.57 -15.08 -5.25
CA VAL A 47 1.16 -13.95 -5.98
C VAL A 47 2.69 -13.97 -5.88
N GLY A 48 3.26 -14.32 -4.72
CA GLY A 48 4.70 -14.49 -4.55
C GLY A 48 5.30 -15.55 -5.48
N LYS A 49 4.60 -16.67 -5.72
CA LYS A 49 5.05 -17.67 -6.71
C LYS A 49 5.03 -17.13 -8.13
N LEU A 50 4.01 -16.34 -8.49
CA LEU A 50 3.96 -15.69 -9.80
C LEU A 50 5.10 -14.68 -9.95
N ALA A 51 5.35 -13.87 -8.92
CA ALA A 51 6.44 -12.91 -8.89
C ALA A 51 7.81 -13.58 -9.06
N GLN A 52 8.06 -14.67 -8.34
CA GLN A 52 9.29 -15.45 -8.45
C GLN A 52 9.48 -15.99 -9.89
N SER A 53 8.42 -16.51 -10.49
CA SER A 53 8.46 -16.99 -11.89
C SER A 53 8.72 -15.85 -12.87
N ALA A 54 8.08 -14.68 -12.70
CA ALA A 54 8.30 -13.52 -13.54
C ALA A 54 9.74 -13.00 -13.45
N ARG A 55 10.30 -12.90 -12.23
CA ARG A 55 11.69 -12.47 -12.00
C ARG A 55 12.72 -13.38 -12.65
N SER A 56 12.44 -14.68 -12.76
CA SER A 56 13.35 -15.61 -13.44
C SER A 56 13.47 -15.33 -14.95
N ILE A 57 12.48 -14.64 -15.54
CA ILE A 57 12.45 -14.27 -16.96
C ILE A 57 12.95 -12.82 -17.13
N TYR A 58 12.45 -11.92 -16.32
CA TYR A 58 12.79 -10.50 -16.39
C TYR A 58 12.78 -9.87 -14.98
N ASN A 59 13.97 -9.49 -14.51
CA ASN A 59 14.15 -8.98 -13.15
C ASN A 59 13.88 -7.48 -13.07
N VAL A 60 12.64 -7.10 -12.80
CA VAL A 60 12.18 -5.72 -12.57
C VAL A 60 11.47 -5.62 -11.22
N PRO A 61 11.37 -4.43 -10.62
CA PRO A 61 10.52 -4.22 -9.44
C PRO A 61 9.07 -4.60 -9.73
N LEU A 62 8.48 -5.30 -8.76
CA LEU A 62 7.10 -5.78 -8.84
C LEU A 62 6.27 -5.15 -7.72
N TYR A 63 5.06 -4.74 -8.04
CA TYR A 63 4.14 -4.24 -7.04
C TYR A 63 2.78 -4.95 -7.07
N VAL A 64 2.10 -4.90 -5.96
CA VAL A 64 0.69 -5.29 -5.83
C VAL A 64 -0.06 -4.14 -5.19
N ASN A 65 -1.17 -3.74 -5.79
CA ASN A 65 -2.08 -2.75 -5.22
C ASN A 65 -3.40 -3.37 -4.79
N ALA A 66 -4.10 -2.70 -3.92
CA ALA A 66 -5.43 -3.11 -3.47
C ALA A 66 -6.31 -1.90 -3.15
N ALA A 67 -7.60 -2.07 -3.44
CA ALA A 67 -8.63 -1.24 -2.86
C ALA A 67 -8.54 -1.27 -1.34
N MET A 68 -8.82 -0.14 -0.72
CA MET A 68 -8.66 0.04 0.72
C MET A 68 -9.81 -0.59 1.52
N ASN A 69 -9.53 -0.92 2.77
CA ASN A 69 -10.59 -1.20 3.72
C ASN A 69 -11.36 0.09 4.03
N SER A 70 -12.68 -0.02 4.15
CA SER A 70 -13.56 1.10 4.49
C SER A 70 -13.69 1.26 6.00
N ARG A 71 -13.70 2.52 6.49
CA ARG A 71 -13.88 2.81 7.92
C ARG A 71 -15.17 2.22 8.46
N GLY A 72 -15.10 1.64 9.65
CA GLY A 72 -16.26 1.05 10.34
C GLY A 72 -16.80 -0.22 9.69
N ARG A 73 -16.16 -0.72 8.64
CA ARG A 73 -16.49 -1.99 7.99
C ARG A 73 -15.62 -3.12 8.50
N LYS A 74 -16.14 -4.33 8.38
CA LYS A 74 -15.45 -5.57 8.75
C LYS A 74 -14.95 -6.29 7.50
N PRO A 75 -13.98 -7.23 7.64
CA PRO A 75 -13.61 -8.12 6.54
C PRO A 75 -14.83 -8.76 5.87
N GLY A 76 -14.84 -8.77 4.53
CA GLY A 76 -15.99 -9.19 3.74
C GLY A 76 -16.98 -8.08 3.37
N GLU A 77 -16.95 -6.95 4.06
CA GLU A 77 -17.74 -5.75 3.73
C GLU A 77 -16.96 -4.74 2.86
N TYR A 78 -15.69 -5.02 2.60
CA TYR A 78 -14.77 -4.34 1.69
C TYR A 78 -13.95 -5.38 0.93
N PRO A 79 -13.25 -5.02 -0.17
CA PRO A 79 -12.30 -5.92 -0.84
C PRO A 79 -11.21 -6.35 0.14
N SER A 80 -11.38 -7.56 0.71
CA SER A 80 -10.56 -8.08 1.79
C SER A 80 -9.37 -8.87 1.29
N ALA A 81 -8.37 -9.08 2.15
CA ALA A 81 -7.22 -9.95 1.92
C ALA A 81 -6.18 -9.47 0.89
N GLY A 82 -6.36 -8.33 0.24
CA GLY A 82 -5.29 -7.65 -0.50
C GLY A 82 -4.21 -7.09 0.43
N PRO A 83 -3.18 -6.41 -0.10
CA PRO A 83 -2.16 -5.72 0.71
C PRO A 83 -2.71 -4.45 1.39
N LEU A 84 -3.76 -4.63 2.19
CA LEU A 84 -4.36 -3.59 3.00
C LEU A 84 -3.38 -3.13 4.09
N ALA A 85 -3.47 -1.90 4.53
CA ALA A 85 -2.54 -1.33 5.51
C ALA A 85 -2.32 -2.23 6.76
N HIS A 86 -3.39 -2.85 7.26
CA HIS A 86 -3.32 -3.77 8.41
C HIS A 86 -2.86 -5.20 8.05
N LEU A 87 -2.60 -5.50 6.78
CA LEU A 87 -2.15 -6.82 6.29
C LEU A 87 -0.78 -6.77 5.60
N ILE A 88 -0.14 -5.60 5.53
CA ILE A 88 1.15 -5.42 4.85
C ILE A 88 2.21 -6.40 5.38
N ASP A 89 2.27 -6.59 6.69
CA ASP A 89 3.20 -7.51 7.33
C ASP A 89 2.96 -8.99 6.92
N ILE A 90 1.70 -9.39 6.74
CA ILE A 90 1.33 -10.73 6.25
C ILE A 90 1.76 -10.89 4.78
N TRP A 91 1.54 -9.86 3.97
CA TRP A 91 1.93 -9.86 2.56
C TRP A 91 3.44 -9.92 2.38
N HIS A 92 4.23 -9.14 3.13
CA HIS A 92 5.69 -9.21 3.10
C HIS A 92 6.21 -10.61 3.46
N CYS A 93 5.60 -11.26 4.47
CA CYS A 93 5.97 -12.63 4.83
C CYS A 93 5.57 -13.66 3.77
N GLY A 94 4.40 -13.49 3.13
CA GLY A 94 3.86 -14.44 2.17
C GLY A 94 4.43 -14.31 0.76
N ALA A 95 4.81 -13.09 0.36
CA ALA A 95 5.27 -12.71 -0.96
C ALA A 95 6.56 -11.86 -0.91
N PRO A 96 7.68 -12.41 -0.43
CA PRO A 96 8.93 -11.64 -0.27
C PRO A 96 9.53 -11.17 -1.60
N ASP A 97 9.09 -11.69 -2.72
CA ASP A 97 9.50 -11.29 -4.07
C ASP A 97 8.69 -10.11 -4.62
N ILE A 98 7.73 -9.58 -3.87
CA ILE A 98 7.03 -8.33 -4.19
C ILE A 98 7.75 -7.19 -3.49
N ASP A 99 8.18 -6.19 -4.25
CA ASP A 99 8.95 -5.06 -3.74
C ASP A 99 8.10 -3.99 -3.09
N ILE A 100 6.85 -3.81 -3.59
CA ILE A 100 6.00 -2.69 -3.21
C ILE A 100 4.57 -3.18 -3.01
N LEU A 101 4.01 -2.84 -1.87
CA LEU A 101 2.59 -3.00 -1.57
C LEU A 101 1.94 -1.61 -1.58
N ALA A 102 0.96 -1.40 -2.44
CA ALA A 102 0.46 -0.09 -2.81
C ALA A 102 -1.04 0.07 -2.55
N PRO A 103 -1.52 1.26 -2.15
CA PRO A 103 -2.95 1.53 -1.98
C PRO A 103 -3.58 2.11 -3.24
N ASP A 104 -4.85 1.77 -3.48
CA ASP A 104 -5.76 2.53 -4.33
C ASP A 104 -6.50 3.53 -3.44
N LEU A 105 -6.11 4.82 -3.48
CA LEU A 105 -6.52 5.82 -2.50
C LEU A 105 -7.83 6.51 -2.88
N TYR A 106 -8.92 6.11 -2.23
CA TYR A 106 -10.26 6.69 -2.42
C TYR A 106 -10.88 7.28 -1.14
N ASP A 107 -10.15 7.28 -0.03
CA ASP A 107 -10.57 7.88 1.24
C ASP A 107 -10.08 9.33 1.36
N ASN A 108 -10.83 10.18 2.06
CA ASN A 108 -10.50 11.59 2.24
C ASN A 108 -9.36 11.80 3.25
N ASP A 109 -9.10 10.84 4.16
CA ASP A 109 -8.01 10.91 5.14
C ASP A 109 -6.66 10.56 4.52
N PHE A 110 -6.30 11.33 3.50
CA PHE A 110 -5.16 11.08 2.63
C PHE A 110 -3.83 10.91 3.38
N THR A 111 -3.51 11.84 4.26
CA THR A 111 -2.22 11.83 4.98
C THR A 111 -2.06 10.63 5.92
N ASN A 112 -3.13 10.23 6.59
CA ASN A 112 -3.14 9.06 7.45
C ASN A 112 -2.93 7.77 6.64
N TRP A 113 -3.62 7.61 5.51
CA TRP A 113 -3.45 6.44 4.67
C TRP A 113 -2.06 6.35 4.06
N VAL A 114 -1.54 7.45 3.54
CA VAL A 114 -0.18 7.51 2.98
C VAL A 114 0.86 7.07 4.00
N SER A 115 0.74 7.55 5.26
CA SER A 115 1.69 7.19 6.33
C SER A 115 1.64 5.69 6.70
N GLN A 116 0.51 5.02 6.50
CA GLN A 116 0.39 3.58 6.77
C GLN A 116 1.05 2.71 5.70
N TYR A 117 1.25 3.22 4.49
CA TYR A 117 1.93 2.51 3.40
C TYR A 117 3.40 2.90 3.24
N HIS A 118 3.80 4.07 3.73
CA HIS A 118 5.21 4.48 3.78
C HIS A 118 5.91 3.83 4.98
N LEU A 119 6.50 2.67 4.78
CA LEU A 119 7.18 1.92 5.82
C LEU A 119 8.65 1.73 5.48
N HIS A 120 9.49 1.43 6.47
CA HIS A 120 10.93 1.21 6.27
C HIS A 120 11.23 0.16 5.17
N ASN A 121 10.38 -0.84 5.05
CA ASN A 121 10.52 -1.94 4.08
C ASN A 121 9.46 -1.90 2.98
N ASN A 122 8.78 -0.79 2.80
CA ASN A 122 7.75 -0.60 1.78
C ASN A 122 7.83 0.83 1.24
N PRO A 123 8.51 1.08 0.11
CA PRO A 123 8.53 2.40 -0.50
C PRO A 123 7.12 2.81 -0.93
N LEU A 124 6.80 4.09 -0.78
CA LEU A 124 5.49 4.59 -1.13
C LEU A 124 5.33 4.68 -2.65
N PHE A 125 4.35 3.96 -3.16
CA PHE A 125 3.85 4.08 -4.52
C PHE A 125 2.33 4.19 -4.49
N ILE A 126 1.76 5.17 -5.18
CA ILE A 126 0.32 5.38 -5.30
C ILE A 126 -0.06 5.16 -6.76
N PRO A 127 -0.34 3.92 -7.18
CA PRO A 127 -0.68 3.59 -8.56
C PRO A 127 -2.06 4.06 -8.96
N GLU A 128 -2.92 4.32 -7.94
CA GLU A 128 -4.30 4.74 -8.16
C GLU A 128 -4.77 5.66 -7.03
N ILE A 129 -5.30 6.81 -7.40
CA ILE A 129 -5.97 7.73 -6.47
C ILE A 129 -7.13 8.40 -7.17
N ARG A 130 -8.22 8.66 -6.43
CA ARG A 130 -9.37 9.40 -6.96
C ARG A 130 -8.92 10.72 -7.60
N LEU A 131 -9.32 10.97 -8.85
CA LEU A 131 -9.05 12.22 -9.54
C LEU A 131 -9.80 13.37 -8.85
N THR A 132 -9.06 14.37 -8.40
CA THR A 132 -9.56 15.59 -7.75
C THR A 132 -8.66 16.79 -8.08
N ASP A 133 -9.16 18.01 -7.90
CA ASP A 133 -8.37 19.23 -8.12
C ASP A 133 -7.15 19.32 -7.18
N ASN A 134 -7.17 18.63 -6.04
CA ASN A 134 -6.07 18.62 -5.07
C ASN A 134 -4.94 17.65 -5.42
N ASN A 135 -5.07 16.85 -6.47
CA ASN A 135 -4.05 15.82 -6.77
C ASN A 135 -2.67 16.41 -7.08
N GLY A 136 -2.63 17.60 -7.68
CA GLY A 136 -1.36 18.28 -7.91
C GLY A 136 -0.59 18.58 -6.62
N VAL A 137 -1.23 19.15 -5.62
CA VAL A 137 -0.59 19.46 -4.33
C VAL A 137 -0.31 18.22 -3.51
N ARG A 138 -1.18 17.20 -3.59
CA ARG A 138 -0.96 15.89 -2.96
C ARG A 138 0.27 15.18 -3.52
N ALA A 139 0.50 15.28 -4.84
CA ALA A 139 1.70 14.74 -5.47
C ALA A 139 2.98 15.39 -4.90
N PHE A 140 3.05 16.72 -4.81
CA PHE A 140 4.20 17.40 -4.17
C PHE A 140 4.43 16.94 -2.74
N TYR A 141 3.35 16.79 -1.97
CA TYR A 141 3.45 16.32 -0.58
C TYR A 141 4.08 14.93 -0.50
N VAL A 142 3.59 13.95 -1.26
CA VAL A 142 4.10 12.59 -1.15
C VAL A 142 5.52 12.45 -1.67
N PHE A 143 5.90 13.17 -2.71
CA PHE A 143 7.29 13.18 -3.17
C PHE A 143 8.22 13.85 -2.16
N GLY A 144 7.79 14.93 -1.51
CA GLY A 144 8.61 15.66 -0.54
C GLY A 144 8.65 15.04 0.86
N GLU A 145 7.51 14.60 1.39
CA GLU A 145 7.43 14.08 2.76
C GLU A 145 7.67 12.58 2.86
N HIS A 146 7.28 11.83 1.83
CA HIS A 146 7.27 10.37 1.88
C HIS A 146 8.21 9.71 0.87
N ASP A 147 9.06 10.48 0.19
CA ASP A 147 9.97 9.92 -0.82
C ASP A 147 9.24 9.04 -1.87
N ALA A 148 7.98 9.36 -2.19
CA ALA A 148 7.17 8.53 -3.07
C ALA A 148 7.85 8.29 -4.41
N ILE A 149 7.68 7.09 -4.97
CA ILE A 149 8.27 6.72 -6.28
C ILE A 149 7.28 6.88 -7.43
N GLY A 150 6.00 7.11 -7.14
CA GLY A 150 4.98 7.38 -8.14
C GLY A 150 3.65 7.81 -7.54
N PHE A 151 2.87 8.56 -8.33
CA PHE A 151 1.56 9.06 -7.96
C PHE A 151 0.70 9.18 -9.23
N SER A 152 -0.40 8.42 -9.30
CA SER A 152 -1.20 8.25 -10.51
C SER A 152 -2.69 8.48 -10.24
N PRO A 153 -3.25 9.64 -10.58
CA PRO A 153 -4.70 9.85 -10.56
C PRO A 153 -5.40 8.90 -11.54
N PHE A 154 -6.48 8.26 -11.07
CA PHE A 154 -7.29 7.38 -11.91
C PHE A 154 -8.00 8.20 -13.00
N SER A 155 -8.08 7.67 -14.22
CA SER A 155 -8.65 8.37 -15.38
C SER A 155 -8.03 9.76 -15.62
N ILE A 156 -6.71 9.88 -15.49
CA ILE A 156 -5.99 11.15 -15.70
C ILE A 156 -6.26 11.75 -17.08
N GLU A 157 -6.56 10.92 -18.07
CA GLU A 157 -6.96 11.29 -19.42
C GLU A 157 -8.27 12.08 -19.48
N ASP A 158 -9.11 11.97 -18.47
CA ASP A 158 -10.35 12.75 -18.35
C ASP A 158 -10.10 14.18 -17.80
N SER A 159 -8.86 14.46 -17.39
CA SER A 159 -8.48 15.80 -16.94
C SER A 159 -8.46 16.79 -18.10
N PRO A 160 -8.80 18.08 -17.85
CA PRO A 160 -8.64 19.11 -18.88
C PRO A 160 -7.18 19.17 -19.40
N GLU A 161 -7.03 19.14 -20.72
CA GLU A 161 -5.72 19.26 -21.39
C GLU A 161 -5.19 20.70 -21.41
N SER A 162 -5.94 21.66 -20.90
CA SER A 162 -5.53 23.06 -20.85
C SER A 162 -4.22 23.24 -20.09
N ALA A 163 -3.29 23.99 -20.64
CA ALA A 163 -2.04 24.34 -19.98
C ALA A 163 -2.24 25.03 -18.61
N ASP A 164 -3.40 25.64 -18.41
CA ASP A 164 -3.77 26.32 -17.16
C ASP A 164 -4.43 25.37 -16.12
N ALA A 165 -4.70 24.13 -16.50
CA ALA A 165 -5.29 23.16 -15.57
C ALA A 165 -4.33 22.89 -14.40
N PRO A 166 -4.80 22.93 -13.14
CA PRO A 166 -3.95 22.78 -11.95
C PRO A 166 -3.09 21.51 -11.95
N LEU A 167 -3.64 20.41 -12.42
CA LEU A 167 -2.93 19.14 -12.49
C LEU A 167 -1.79 19.19 -13.55
N VAL A 168 -2.07 19.75 -14.73
CA VAL A 168 -1.07 19.91 -15.80
C VAL A 168 0.09 20.79 -15.33
N GLN A 169 -0.20 21.92 -14.69
CA GLN A 169 0.82 22.80 -14.12
C GLN A 169 1.65 22.09 -13.06
N SER A 170 0.99 21.36 -12.15
CA SER A 170 1.67 20.65 -11.06
C SER A 170 2.61 19.57 -11.61
N TYR A 171 2.17 18.77 -12.58
CA TYR A 171 3.02 17.75 -13.20
C TYR A 171 4.14 18.36 -14.03
N GLY A 172 3.89 19.50 -14.69
CA GLY A 172 4.94 20.28 -15.34
C GLY A 172 6.06 20.68 -14.38
N LYS A 173 5.69 21.20 -13.20
CA LYS A 173 6.65 21.57 -12.14
C LYS A 173 7.35 20.35 -11.53
N LEU A 174 6.64 19.26 -11.28
CA LEU A 174 7.26 18.01 -10.81
C LEU A 174 8.30 17.49 -11.81
N LYS A 175 8.00 17.57 -13.11
CA LYS A 175 8.95 17.19 -14.18
C LYS A 175 10.23 18.05 -14.13
N GLU A 176 10.10 19.36 -13.92
CA GLU A 176 11.25 20.26 -13.76
C GLU A 176 12.08 19.92 -12.50
N LEU A 177 11.43 19.53 -11.42
CA LEU A 177 12.06 19.15 -10.14
C LEU A 177 12.61 17.73 -10.12
N MET A 178 12.30 16.89 -11.09
CA MET A 178 12.66 15.46 -11.07
C MET A 178 14.14 15.19 -10.83
N PRO A 179 15.11 15.92 -11.42
CA PRO A 179 16.53 15.70 -11.14
C PRO A 179 16.89 15.95 -9.67
N LEU A 180 16.21 16.91 -9.03
CA LEU A 180 16.40 17.22 -7.62
C LEU A 180 15.75 16.14 -6.74
N LEU A 181 14.50 15.80 -7.01
CA LEU A 181 13.74 14.79 -6.27
C LEU A 181 14.49 13.45 -6.29
N THR A 182 14.86 12.95 -7.44
CA THR A 182 15.62 11.68 -7.57
C THR A 182 17.01 11.75 -6.94
N GLY A 183 17.62 12.93 -6.92
CA GLY A 183 18.91 13.15 -6.28
C GLY A 183 18.87 13.07 -4.75
N TYR A 184 17.73 13.38 -4.13
CA TYR A 184 17.54 13.42 -2.68
C TYR A 184 16.62 12.35 -2.13
N GLN A 185 15.88 11.65 -2.98
CA GLN A 185 14.95 10.58 -2.60
C GLN A 185 15.65 9.50 -1.76
N GLY A 186 15.01 9.06 -0.70
CA GLY A 186 15.52 8.04 0.23
C GLY A 186 16.63 8.54 1.17
N LYS A 187 17.02 9.82 1.14
CA LYS A 187 18.07 10.38 2.00
C LYS A 187 17.56 11.04 3.29
N GLY A 188 16.23 11.11 3.47
CA GLY A 188 15.59 11.71 4.64
C GLY A 188 15.82 13.21 4.79
N VAL A 189 16.15 13.93 3.72
CA VAL A 189 16.44 15.36 3.71
C VAL A 189 15.35 16.20 3.05
N MET A 190 14.37 15.57 2.42
CA MET A 190 13.22 16.25 1.85
C MET A 190 12.10 16.40 2.88
N LYS A 191 11.27 17.43 2.69
CA LYS A 191 10.06 17.67 3.47
C LYS A 191 8.95 18.15 2.55
N GLY A 192 7.73 17.66 2.80
CA GLY A 192 6.51 18.06 2.15
C GLY A 192 5.55 18.69 3.14
N LEU A 193 4.88 19.77 2.73
CA LEU A 193 3.81 20.39 3.49
C LEU A 193 2.52 20.31 2.68
N LEU A 194 1.46 19.81 3.30
CA LEU A 194 0.14 19.76 2.72
C LEU A 194 -0.82 20.64 3.51
N PHE A 195 -1.35 21.64 2.83
CA PHE A 195 -2.43 22.48 3.35
C PHE A 195 -3.73 22.02 2.67
N ASP A 196 -4.32 20.95 3.20
CA ASP A 196 -5.56 20.41 2.66
C ASP A 196 -6.75 21.15 3.29
N GLN A 197 -7.60 21.76 2.45
CA GLN A 197 -8.77 22.51 2.93
C GLN A 197 -9.92 21.57 3.38
N GLU A 198 -9.85 20.29 3.07
CA GLU A 198 -10.88 19.30 3.42
C GLU A 198 -10.86 18.91 4.92
N ASN A 199 -9.85 19.35 5.67
CA ASN A 199 -9.68 19.06 7.10
C ASN A 199 -9.99 20.30 8.01
N LYS A 200 -10.88 21.18 7.61
CA LYS A 200 -11.40 22.27 8.47
C LYS A 200 -12.75 21.92 9.04
#